data_cba978a9619c42e1bfd7709caf30b245
#
_entry.id   cba978a9619c42e1bfd7709caf30b245
#
_cell.length_a   1.000
_cell.length_b   1.000
_cell.length_c   1.000
_cell.angle_alpha   90.00
_cell.angle_beta   90.00
_cell.angle_gamma   90.00
#
_symmetry.space_group_name_H-M   'P 1'
#
loop_
_entity.id
_entity.type
_entity.pdbx_description
1 polymer ?
#
loop_
_entity_poly.entity_id
_entity_poly.type
_entity_poly.pdbx_seq_one_letter_code
_entity_poly.pdbx_strand_id
1 'polypeptide(L)'
;CLSDWSSDVCSSDLTQKLCRAYATEQVERQKQDFIRLGVLGDWEHPYLTMAFKNEADEIRALGKLLEKGYVYRGLKPVNWCFDCGSALAEAEVEYEDIGDIAIDVCFPIAEPEKVAKAFGLSELPTEPGFAVIWTTTPWTLPGNQALNVHPEFTYNLVRTERGLLILAAELTSDCLDRYDLDQRDVLAT
;
A
#
# COMPACT_ATOMS: atom_id res chain seq x y z
N CYS A 1 -12.36 -5.65 -22.13
CA CYS A 1 -12.77 -6.93 -22.74
C CYS A 1 -13.50 -7.74 -21.70
N LEU A 2 -14.85 -7.72 -21.75
CA LEU A 2 -15.69 -8.70 -21.06
C LEU A 2 -15.74 -9.93 -21.99
N SER A 3 -14.72 -10.79 -21.90
CA SER A 3 -14.75 -12.09 -22.53
C SER A 3 -15.68 -13.01 -21.77
N ASP A 4 -16.48 -13.70 -22.52
CA ASP A 4 -17.49 -14.66 -22.07
C ASP A 4 -16.84 -15.77 -21.23
N TRP A 5 -17.06 -15.75 -19.90
CA TRP A 5 -16.48 -16.70 -18.94
C TRP A 5 -16.77 -18.17 -19.28
N SER A 6 -17.79 -18.44 -20.09
CA SER A 6 -18.16 -19.80 -20.50
C SER A 6 -17.22 -20.40 -21.56
N SER A 7 -16.58 -19.56 -22.39
CA SER A 7 -15.60 -20.01 -23.39
C SER A 7 -14.20 -20.22 -22.81
N ASP A 8 -13.86 -19.49 -21.74
CA ASP A 8 -12.55 -19.57 -21.10
C ASP A 8 -12.36 -20.86 -20.29
N VAL A 9 -13.42 -21.43 -19.71
CA VAL A 9 -13.35 -22.68 -18.94
C VAL A 9 -12.97 -23.86 -19.82
N CYS A 10 -13.58 -23.96 -21.02
CA CYS A 10 -13.24 -25.04 -21.98
C CYS A 10 -11.82 -24.90 -22.56
N SER A 11 -11.34 -23.69 -22.80
CA SER A 11 -9.99 -23.45 -23.31
C SER A 11 -8.92 -23.69 -22.24
N SER A 12 -9.18 -23.36 -20.96
CA SER A 12 -8.26 -23.62 -19.86
C SER A 12 -8.06 -25.12 -19.62
N ASP A 13 -9.14 -25.92 -19.65
CA ASP A 13 -9.07 -27.37 -19.47
C ASP A 13 -8.29 -28.05 -20.60
N LEU A 14 -8.49 -27.60 -21.85
CA LEU A 14 -7.72 -28.10 -22.98
C LEU A 14 -6.25 -27.72 -22.86
N THR A 15 -5.95 -26.48 -22.49
CA THR A 15 -4.58 -26.00 -22.29
C THR A 15 -3.89 -26.79 -21.19
N GLN A 16 -4.55 -27.04 -20.06
CA GLN A 16 -3.98 -27.83 -18.96
C GLN A 16 -3.70 -29.26 -19.40
N LYS A 17 -4.59 -29.91 -20.17
CA LYS A 17 -4.38 -31.26 -20.70
C LYS A 17 -3.17 -31.31 -21.66
N LEU A 18 -3.05 -30.32 -22.56
CA LEU A 18 -1.91 -30.23 -23.47
C LEU A 18 -0.60 -29.98 -22.74
N CYS A 19 -0.57 -29.07 -21.79
CA CYS A 19 0.61 -28.82 -20.95
C CYS A 19 1.02 -30.06 -20.16
N ARG A 20 0.08 -30.79 -19.57
CA ARG A 20 0.36 -32.01 -18.82
C ARG A 20 0.89 -33.11 -19.74
N ALA A 21 0.32 -33.29 -20.93
CA ALA A 21 0.81 -34.26 -21.90
C ALA A 21 2.24 -33.93 -22.36
N TYR A 22 2.51 -32.69 -22.70
CA TYR A 22 3.84 -32.21 -23.06
C TYR A 22 4.86 -32.42 -21.93
N ALA A 23 4.51 -32.01 -20.70
CA ALA A 23 5.37 -32.18 -19.54
C ALA A 23 5.69 -33.67 -19.29
N THR A 24 4.71 -34.58 -19.45
CA THR A 24 4.93 -36.04 -19.31
C THR A 24 5.94 -36.55 -20.33
N GLU A 25 5.85 -36.11 -21.58
CA GLU A 25 6.81 -36.48 -22.64
C GLU A 25 8.22 -35.97 -22.28
N GLN A 26 8.34 -34.73 -21.82
CA GLN A 26 9.64 -34.16 -21.43
C GLN A 26 10.25 -34.85 -20.21
N VAL A 27 9.45 -35.27 -19.23
CA VAL A 27 9.89 -36.04 -18.07
C VAL A 27 10.52 -37.35 -18.52
N GLU A 28 9.87 -38.11 -19.42
CA GLU A 28 10.41 -39.36 -19.91
C GLU A 28 11.72 -39.15 -20.70
N ARG A 29 11.79 -38.12 -21.52
CA ARG A 29 13.02 -37.77 -22.25
C ARG A 29 14.16 -37.41 -21.29
N GLN A 30 13.92 -36.58 -20.29
CA GLN A 30 14.89 -36.18 -19.29
C GLN A 30 15.36 -37.41 -18.46
N LYS A 31 14.44 -38.32 -18.09
CA LYS A 31 14.77 -39.58 -17.41
C LYS A 31 15.82 -40.35 -18.19
N GLN A 32 15.63 -40.55 -19.49
CA GLN A 32 16.59 -41.29 -20.34
C GLN A 32 17.96 -40.59 -20.38
N ASP A 33 17.97 -39.26 -20.51
CA ASP A 33 19.20 -38.49 -20.53
C ASP A 33 19.96 -38.56 -19.21
N PHE A 34 19.29 -38.46 -18.06
CA PHE A 34 19.92 -38.60 -16.74
C PHE A 34 20.44 -40.00 -16.47
N ILE A 35 19.70 -41.04 -16.85
CA ILE A 35 20.16 -42.42 -16.75
C ILE A 35 21.44 -42.60 -17.59
N ARG A 36 21.47 -42.08 -18.83
CA ARG A 36 22.63 -42.11 -19.70
C ARG A 36 23.85 -41.42 -19.10
N LEU A 37 23.63 -40.31 -18.36
CA LEU A 37 24.70 -39.60 -17.65
C LEU A 37 25.15 -40.25 -16.37
N GLY A 38 24.54 -41.38 -15.98
CA GLY A 38 24.91 -42.15 -14.77
C GLY A 38 24.38 -41.56 -13.46
N VAL A 39 23.37 -40.69 -13.52
CA VAL A 39 22.71 -40.17 -12.32
C VAL A 39 21.95 -41.29 -11.63
N LEU A 40 22.17 -41.45 -10.32
CA LEU A 40 21.46 -42.43 -9.50
C LEU A 40 20.20 -41.83 -8.90
N GLY A 41 19.08 -42.56 -8.95
CA GLY A 41 17.80 -42.14 -8.41
C GLY A 41 16.72 -43.21 -8.54
N ASP A 42 15.58 -43.01 -7.90
CA ASP A 42 14.39 -43.84 -8.09
C ASP A 42 13.62 -43.33 -9.33
N TRP A 43 13.94 -43.91 -10.47
CA TRP A 43 13.39 -43.53 -11.77
C TRP A 43 11.95 -44.01 -11.97
N GLU A 44 11.48 -44.93 -11.14
CA GLU A 44 10.10 -45.45 -11.23
C GLU A 44 9.12 -44.57 -10.44
N HIS A 45 9.60 -43.82 -9.44
CA HIS A 45 8.78 -42.99 -8.60
C HIS A 45 9.34 -41.55 -8.52
N PRO A 46 9.44 -40.85 -9.64
CA PRO A 46 10.00 -39.51 -9.67
C PRO A 46 9.09 -38.53 -8.92
N TYR A 47 9.67 -37.50 -8.28
CA TYR A 47 8.94 -36.39 -7.76
C TYR A 47 8.47 -35.50 -8.92
N LEU A 48 7.15 -35.37 -9.08
CA LEU A 48 6.53 -34.54 -10.11
C LEU A 48 5.61 -33.51 -9.48
N THR A 49 5.86 -32.22 -9.71
CA THR A 49 5.02 -31.14 -9.21
C THR A 49 3.59 -31.21 -9.74
N MET A 50 3.40 -31.75 -10.96
CA MET A 50 2.09 -31.95 -11.57
C MET A 50 1.35 -33.21 -11.10
N ALA A 51 1.92 -34.00 -10.18
CA ALA A 51 1.23 -35.17 -9.64
C ALA A 51 0.08 -34.74 -8.72
N PHE A 52 -1.12 -35.30 -8.93
CA PHE A 52 -2.30 -34.96 -8.13
C PHE A 52 -2.10 -35.16 -6.63
N LYS A 53 -1.30 -36.15 -6.24
CA LYS A 53 -0.93 -36.33 -4.83
C LYS A 53 -0.16 -35.14 -4.29
N ASN A 54 0.80 -34.61 -5.06
CA ASN A 54 1.59 -33.45 -4.67
C ASN A 54 0.73 -32.20 -4.54
N GLU A 55 -0.10 -31.94 -5.54
CA GLU A 55 -1.07 -30.81 -5.52
C GLU A 55 -1.98 -30.90 -4.28
N ALA A 56 -2.49 -32.10 -3.97
CA ALA A 56 -3.33 -32.32 -2.79
C ALA A 56 -2.56 -32.12 -1.46
N ASP A 57 -1.31 -32.50 -1.39
CA ASP A 57 -0.48 -32.34 -0.20
C ASP A 57 -0.13 -30.86 0.04
N GLU A 58 0.07 -30.07 -1.01
CA GLU A 58 0.24 -28.61 -0.94
C GLU A 58 -1.01 -27.93 -0.37
N ILE A 59 -2.20 -28.28 -0.88
CA ILE A 59 -3.49 -27.75 -0.38
C ILE A 59 -3.69 -28.13 1.10
N ARG A 60 -3.37 -29.38 1.48
CA ARG A 60 -3.45 -29.82 2.88
C ARG A 60 -2.48 -29.05 3.78
N ALA A 61 -1.28 -28.78 3.29
CA ALA A 61 -0.29 -27.99 4.04
C ALA A 61 -0.79 -26.55 4.27
N LEU A 62 -1.34 -25.91 3.23
CA LEU A 62 -1.97 -24.60 3.36
C LEU A 62 -3.16 -24.62 4.33
N GLY A 63 -4.00 -25.65 4.26
CA GLY A 63 -5.12 -25.85 5.20
C GLY A 63 -4.65 -25.89 6.66
N LYS A 64 -3.55 -26.58 6.96
CA LYS A 64 -2.98 -26.59 8.31
C LYS A 64 -2.48 -25.23 8.78
N LEU A 65 -1.95 -24.40 7.88
CA LEU A 65 -1.55 -23.02 8.20
C LEU A 65 -2.78 -22.14 8.50
N LEU A 66 -3.86 -22.33 7.74
CA LEU A 66 -5.13 -21.65 7.96
C LEU A 66 -5.74 -22.05 9.33
N GLU A 67 -5.78 -23.36 9.65
CA GLU A 67 -6.28 -23.86 10.94
C GLU A 67 -5.50 -23.30 12.13
N LYS A 68 -4.20 -23.04 11.97
CA LYS A 68 -3.35 -22.43 12.99
C LYS A 68 -3.46 -20.90 13.06
N GLY A 69 -4.28 -20.27 12.20
CA GLY A 69 -4.47 -18.83 12.17
C GLY A 69 -3.36 -18.01 11.53
N TYR A 70 -2.37 -18.64 10.88
CA TYR A 70 -1.30 -17.92 10.17
C TYR A 70 -1.76 -17.33 8.84
N VAL A 71 -2.81 -17.87 8.26
CA VAL A 71 -3.41 -17.38 7.02
C VAL A 71 -4.81 -16.89 7.31
N TYR A 72 -5.10 -15.66 6.94
CA TYR A 72 -6.42 -15.04 7.10
C TYR A 72 -6.74 -14.15 5.90
N ARG A 73 -8.02 -13.90 5.69
CA ARG A 73 -8.47 -12.99 4.63
C ARG A 73 -8.37 -11.55 5.12
N GLY A 74 -7.68 -10.72 4.37
CA GLY A 74 -7.51 -9.30 4.68
C GLY A 74 -7.33 -8.46 3.41
N LEU A 75 -7.41 -7.14 3.57
CA LEU A 75 -7.07 -6.19 2.52
C LEU A 75 -5.64 -5.71 2.74
N LYS A 76 -4.85 -5.68 1.67
CA LYS A 76 -3.49 -5.15 1.66
C LYS A 76 -3.33 -4.27 0.42
N PRO A 77 -2.82 -3.03 0.54
CA PRO A 77 -2.44 -2.24 -0.62
C PRO A 77 -1.38 -2.97 -1.44
N VAL A 78 -1.54 -2.94 -2.75
CA VAL A 78 -0.59 -3.54 -3.69
C VAL A 78 -0.20 -2.51 -4.74
N ASN A 79 1.03 -2.62 -5.26
CA ASN A 79 1.46 -1.83 -6.41
C ASN A 79 0.69 -2.29 -7.65
N TRP A 80 0.26 -1.34 -8.45
CA TRP A 80 -0.54 -1.58 -9.64
C TRP A 80 0.06 -0.87 -10.83
N CYS A 81 0.29 -1.59 -11.92
CA CYS A 81 0.70 -1.02 -13.20
C CYS A 81 -0.54 -0.68 -14.03
N PHE A 82 -0.71 0.61 -14.34
CA PHE A 82 -1.85 1.08 -15.14
C PHE A 82 -1.74 0.65 -16.61
N ASP A 83 -0.52 0.58 -17.14
CA ASP A 83 -0.26 0.17 -18.54
C ASP A 83 -0.50 -1.32 -18.74
N CYS A 84 -0.01 -2.15 -17.80
CA CYS A 84 -0.19 -3.60 -17.85
C CYS A 84 -1.58 -4.03 -17.35
N GLY A 85 -2.29 -3.21 -16.58
CA GLY A 85 -3.55 -3.55 -15.96
C GLY A 85 -3.44 -4.69 -14.95
N SER A 86 -2.30 -4.78 -14.23
CA SER A 86 -2.02 -5.88 -13.30
C SER A 86 -1.35 -5.41 -12.02
N ALA A 87 -1.47 -6.22 -10.97
CA ALA A 87 -0.70 -6.04 -9.74
C ALA A 87 0.76 -6.42 -9.98
N LEU A 88 1.66 -5.69 -9.32
CA LEU A 88 3.09 -5.94 -9.34
C LEU A 88 3.54 -6.58 -8.03
N ALA A 89 4.46 -7.55 -8.12
CA ALA A 89 5.22 -7.99 -6.97
C ALA A 89 6.22 -6.89 -6.56
N GLU A 90 6.62 -6.86 -5.30
CA GLU A 90 7.55 -5.83 -4.79
C GLU A 90 8.89 -5.82 -5.56
N ALA A 91 9.37 -6.98 -5.98
CA ALA A 91 10.59 -7.11 -6.77
C ALA A 91 10.48 -6.60 -8.22
N GLU A 92 9.27 -6.36 -8.71
CA GLU A 92 8.99 -5.85 -10.06
C GLU A 92 8.85 -4.31 -10.08
N VAL A 93 8.88 -3.68 -8.90
CA VAL A 93 8.72 -2.23 -8.77
C VAL A 93 10.07 -1.57 -8.99
N GLU A 94 10.13 -0.68 -9.98
CA GLU A 94 11.26 0.19 -10.23
C GLU A 94 10.94 1.59 -9.69
N TYR A 95 11.96 2.24 -9.11
CA TYR A 95 11.84 3.56 -8.52
C TYR A 95 12.65 4.56 -9.33
N GLU A 96 12.07 5.71 -9.61
CA GLU A 96 12.72 6.82 -10.26
C GLU A 96 12.36 8.15 -9.58
N ASP A 97 13.25 9.13 -9.67
CA ASP A 97 13.01 10.46 -9.14
C ASP A 97 12.05 11.20 -10.08
N ILE A 98 10.88 11.57 -9.56
CA ILE A 98 9.89 12.38 -10.28
C ILE A 98 9.62 13.68 -9.55
N GLY A 99 9.32 14.73 -10.33
CA GLY A 99 8.78 15.98 -9.79
C GLY A 99 7.27 15.87 -9.60
N ASP A 100 6.80 16.11 -8.38
CA ASP A 100 5.37 16.09 -8.08
C ASP A 100 4.93 17.38 -7.36
N ILE A 101 3.63 17.65 -7.41
CA ILE A 101 3.03 18.84 -6.80
C ILE A 101 2.76 18.52 -5.33
N ALA A 102 3.38 19.30 -4.44
CA ALA A 102 3.05 19.33 -3.03
C ALA A 102 2.17 20.53 -2.71
N ILE A 103 1.16 20.33 -1.87
CA ILE A 103 0.28 21.40 -1.40
C ILE A 103 0.14 21.39 0.11
N ASP A 104 -0.04 22.59 0.66
CA ASP A 104 -0.46 22.78 2.04
C ASP A 104 -1.95 23.10 2.06
N VAL A 105 -2.70 22.47 2.95
CA VAL A 105 -4.16 22.62 3.03
C VAL A 105 -4.57 23.03 4.43
N CYS A 106 -5.37 24.08 4.54
CA CYS A 106 -5.91 24.60 5.78
C CYS A 106 -7.29 23.98 6.05
N PHE A 107 -7.41 23.21 7.12
CA PHE A 107 -8.70 22.71 7.61
C PHE A 107 -9.23 23.63 8.71
N PRO A 108 -10.44 24.20 8.57
CA PRO A 108 -10.99 25.11 9.57
C PRO A 108 -11.23 24.41 10.92
N ILE A 109 -10.94 25.10 11.99
CA ILE A 109 -11.21 24.62 13.34
C ILE A 109 -12.72 24.64 13.59
N ALA A 110 -13.31 23.47 13.81
CA ALA A 110 -14.75 23.34 14.05
C ALA A 110 -15.13 23.62 15.51
N GLU A 111 -14.22 23.38 16.47
CA GLU A 111 -14.45 23.51 17.88
C GLU A 111 -13.37 24.38 18.56
N PRO A 112 -13.47 25.72 18.42
CA PRO A 112 -12.45 26.65 18.93
C PRO A 112 -12.19 26.50 20.44
N GLU A 113 -13.22 26.22 21.22
CA GLU A 113 -13.11 26.05 22.68
C GLU A 113 -12.21 24.86 23.07
N LYS A 114 -12.30 23.76 22.33
CA LYS A 114 -11.42 22.60 22.58
C LYS A 114 -9.97 22.90 22.24
N VAL A 115 -9.76 23.62 21.15
CA VAL A 115 -8.41 24.03 20.73
C VAL A 115 -7.83 25.04 21.72
N ALA A 116 -8.59 26.06 22.15
CA ALA A 116 -8.16 26.99 23.17
C ALA A 116 -7.69 26.26 24.44
N LYS A 117 -8.52 25.33 24.93
CA LYS A 117 -8.18 24.53 26.11
C LYS A 117 -6.90 23.69 25.91
N ALA A 118 -6.72 23.12 24.73
CA ALA A 118 -5.54 22.31 24.40
C ALA A 118 -4.24 23.15 24.44
N PHE A 119 -4.33 24.41 24.03
CA PHE A 119 -3.23 25.38 24.09
C PHE A 119 -3.17 26.17 25.42
N GLY A 120 -3.97 25.81 26.42
CA GLY A 120 -3.98 26.49 27.73
C GLY A 120 -4.53 27.92 27.71
N LEU A 121 -5.28 28.26 26.67
CA LEU A 121 -5.91 29.59 26.52
C LEU A 121 -7.34 29.57 27.05
N SER A 122 -7.83 30.72 27.55
CA SER A 122 -9.21 30.88 27.98
C SER A 122 -10.19 30.85 26.81
N GLU A 123 -9.79 31.45 25.69
CA GLU A 123 -10.52 31.48 24.41
C GLU A 123 -9.55 31.68 23.26
N LEU A 124 -9.92 31.26 22.06
CA LEU A 124 -9.18 31.62 20.85
C LEU A 124 -9.53 33.05 20.44
N PRO A 125 -8.57 33.75 19.81
CA PRO A 125 -8.87 35.02 19.14
C PRO A 125 -10.01 34.85 18.11
N THR A 126 -10.67 35.96 17.74
CA THR A 126 -11.85 35.96 16.87
C THR A 126 -11.54 35.65 15.41
N GLU A 127 -10.27 35.66 15.05
CA GLU A 127 -9.82 35.34 13.70
C GLU A 127 -10.10 33.85 13.34
N PRO A 128 -10.36 33.55 12.07
CA PRO A 128 -10.55 32.17 11.66
C PRO A 128 -9.28 31.34 11.94
N GLY A 129 -9.45 30.14 12.49
CA GLY A 129 -8.36 29.26 12.81
C GLY A 129 -8.35 28.00 11.96
N PHE A 130 -7.15 27.51 11.64
CA PHE A 130 -6.94 26.38 10.75
C PHE A 130 -5.86 25.45 11.30
N ALA A 131 -6.09 24.14 11.11
CA ALA A 131 -5.03 23.14 11.20
C ALA A 131 -4.46 22.94 9.77
N VAL A 132 -3.15 23.05 9.63
CA VAL A 132 -2.49 22.96 8.32
C VAL A 132 -1.89 21.57 8.16
N ILE A 133 -2.14 20.96 7.01
CA ILE A 133 -1.52 19.74 6.57
C ILE A 133 -0.74 19.94 5.28
N TRP A 134 0.21 19.04 5.03
CA TRP A 134 0.96 18.98 3.79
C TRP A 134 0.70 17.63 3.10
N THR A 135 0.59 17.64 1.78
CA THR A 135 0.41 16.41 1.00
C THR A 135 0.99 16.52 -0.42
N THR A 136 1.51 15.42 -0.93
CA THR A 136 1.84 15.21 -2.36
C THR A 136 0.73 14.48 -3.10
N THR A 137 -0.34 14.06 -2.40
CA THR A 137 -1.45 13.28 -2.97
C THR A 137 -2.79 13.99 -2.79
N PRO A 138 -2.99 15.17 -3.42
CA PRO A 138 -4.18 16.01 -3.19
C PRO A 138 -5.51 15.33 -3.57
N TRP A 139 -5.49 14.36 -4.44
CA TRP A 139 -6.68 13.57 -4.81
C TRP A 139 -7.25 12.71 -3.67
N THR A 140 -6.52 12.54 -2.57
CA THR A 140 -7.00 11.84 -1.37
C THR A 140 -7.86 12.71 -0.46
N LEU A 141 -7.81 14.04 -0.59
CA LEU A 141 -8.53 14.99 0.27
C LEU A 141 -10.03 14.73 0.40
N PRO A 142 -10.79 14.36 -0.68
CA PRO A 142 -12.21 14.04 -0.54
C PRO A 142 -12.50 12.86 0.39
N GLY A 143 -11.53 11.99 0.64
CA GLY A 143 -11.64 10.85 1.54
C GLY A 143 -11.17 11.13 2.97
N ASN A 144 -10.67 12.33 3.28
CA ASN A 144 -10.15 12.65 4.61
C ASN A 144 -11.29 12.70 5.64
N GLN A 145 -11.07 12.06 6.78
CA GLN A 145 -12.05 12.00 7.87
C GLN A 145 -11.49 12.55 9.19
N ALA A 146 -10.18 12.59 9.35
CA ALA A 146 -9.53 13.05 10.57
C ALA A 146 -8.11 13.54 10.29
N LEU A 147 -7.61 14.40 11.17
CA LEU A 147 -6.20 14.78 11.24
C LEU A 147 -5.55 14.07 12.43
N ASN A 148 -4.40 13.46 12.19
CA ASN A 148 -3.60 12.84 13.24
C ASN A 148 -2.45 13.76 13.63
N VAL A 149 -2.22 13.86 14.94
CA VAL A 149 -1.07 14.58 15.50
C VAL A 149 -0.14 13.60 16.20
N HIS A 150 1.14 13.89 16.23
CA HIS A 150 2.11 13.07 16.95
C HIS A 150 2.11 13.48 18.43
N PRO A 151 1.95 12.55 19.39
CA PRO A 151 1.81 12.89 20.80
C PRO A 151 3.05 13.49 21.44
N GLU A 152 4.24 13.26 20.88
CA GLU A 152 5.51 13.77 21.39
C GLU A 152 5.98 15.05 20.72
N PHE A 153 5.27 15.51 19.66
CA PHE A 153 5.60 16.75 18.97
C PHE A 153 4.88 17.94 19.61
N THR A 154 5.57 19.04 19.61
CA THR A 154 5.03 20.32 20.03
C THR A 154 4.42 21.04 18.84
N TYR A 155 3.29 21.70 19.07
CA TYR A 155 2.58 22.45 18.04
C TYR A 155 2.42 23.90 18.45
N ASN A 156 2.64 24.81 17.50
CA ASN A 156 2.43 26.24 17.70
C ASN A 156 1.08 26.68 17.15
N LEU A 157 0.39 27.52 17.91
CA LEU A 157 -0.73 28.34 17.44
C LEU A 157 -0.18 29.69 17.04
N VAL A 158 -0.16 29.99 15.74
CA VAL A 158 0.45 31.20 15.18
C VAL A 158 -0.60 32.12 14.60
N ARG A 159 -0.58 33.39 14.99
CA ARG A 159 -1.38 34.45 14.35
C ARG A 159 -0.67 34.94 13.11
N THR A 160 -1.39 35.01 12.01
CA THR A 160 -0.93 35.49 10.71
C THR A 160 -1.98 36.41 10.07
N GLU A 161 -1.62 37.06 8.95
CA GLU A 161 -2.57 37.87 8.15
C GLU A 161 -3.73 37.04 7.59
N ARG A 162 -3.57 35.70 7.49
CA ARG A 162 -4.59 34.77 7.00
C ARG A 162 -5.42 34.13 8.11
N GLY A 163 -5.16 34.48 9.37
CA GLY A 163 -5.81 33.91 10.54
C GLY A 163 -4.86 33.11 11.42
N LEU A 164 -5.44 32.26 12.28
CA LEU A 164 -4.68 31.42 13.19
C LEU A 164 -4.29 30.11 12.52
N LEU A 165 -3.01 29.75 12.57
CA LEU A 165 -2.50 28.50 11.98
C LEU A 165 -1.95 27.60 13.09
N ILE A 166 -2.33 26.31 13.07
CA ILE A 166 -1.71 25.27 13.92
C ILE A 166 -0.68 24.56 13.06
N LEU A 167 0.59 24.65 13.48
CA LEU A 167 1.75 24.10 12.82
C LEU A 167 2.63 23.35 13.80
N ALA A 168 3.37 22.32 13.35
CA ALA A 168 4.41 21.72 14.18
C ALA A 168 5.50 22.77 14.49
N ALA A 169 5.93 22.85 15.74
CA ALA A 169 6.82 23.90 16.22
C ALA A 169 8.12 23.97 15.42
N GLU A 170 8.71 22.80 15.11
CA GLU A 170 9.97 22.71 14.34
C GLU A 170 9.83 23.17 12.88
N LEU A 171 8.62 23.05 12.30
CA LEU A 171 8.35 23.42 10.91
C LEU A 171 7.73 24.81 10.76
N THR A 172 7.44 25.50 11.87
CA THR A 172 6.71 26.77 11.85
C THR A 172 7.39 27.81 10.97
N SER A 173 8.70 28.03 11.12
CA SER A 173 9.42 29.02 10.32
C SER A 173 9.39 28.71 8.83
N ASP A 174 9.72 27.48 8.46
CA ASP A 174 9.80 27.04 7.06
C ASP A 174 8.43 27.10 6.38
N CYS A 175 7.36 26.76 7.13
CA CYS A 175 5.99 26.87 6.62
C CYS A 175 5.61 28.34 6.37
N LEU A 176 5.86 29.23 7.32
CA LEU A 176 5.51 30.66 7.20
C LEU A 176 6.32 31.35 6.08
N ASP A 177 7.58 30.98 5.91
CA ASP A 177 8.42 31.46 4.79
C ASP A 177 7.85 30.98 3.45
N ARG A 178 7.46 29.71 3.36
CA ARG A 178 6.83 29.14 2.15
C ARG A 178 5.49 29.78 1.83
N TYR A 179 4.74 30.23 2.84
CA TYR A 179 3.45 30.89 2.66
C TYR A 179 3.54 32.39 2.38
N ASP A 180 4.75 32.96 2.41
CA ASP A 180 5.01 34.39 2.25
C ASP A 180 4.19 35.23 3.26
N LEU A 181 4.29 34.83 4.55
CA LEU A 181 3.60 35.48 5.66
C LEU A 181 4.60 36.23 6.54
N ASP A 182 4.40 37.56 6.67
CA ASP A 182 5.25 38.42 7.48
C ASP A 182 4.85 38.40 8.96
N GLN A 183 3.55 38.40 9.26
CA GLN A 183 3.04 38.31 10.62
C GLN A 183 3.21 36.90 11.19
N ARG A 184 3.94 36.75 12.29
CA ARG A 184 4.35 35.45 12.88
C ARG A 184 4.27 35.44 14.40
N ASP A 185 3.14 35.86 14.94
CA ASP A 185 2.95 35.91 16.40
C ASP A 185 2.60 34.53 16.94
N VAL A 186 3.52 33.84 17.61
CA VAL A 186 3.24 32.59 18.32
C VAL A 186 2.44 32.92 19.57
N LEU A 187 1.17 32.54 19.62
CA LEU A 187 0.25 32.81 20.72
C LEU A 187 0.34 31.78 21.82
N ALA A 188 0.58 30.52 21.46
CA ALA A 188 0.70 29.39 22.37
C ALA A 188 1.49 28.24 21.71
N THR A 189 1.97 27.35 22.55
CA THR A 189 2.76 26.17 22.14
C THR A 189 2.29 24.94 22.91
#